data_398585bcf4e073f7f807961a24d4c007
#
_entry.id   398585bcf4e073f7f807961a24d4c007
#
_cell.length_a   1.000
_cell.length_b   1.000
_cell.length_c   1.000
_cell.angle_alpha   90.00
_cell.angle_beta   90.00
_cell.angle_gamma   90.00
#
_symmetry.space_group_name_H-M   'P 1'
#
loop_
_entity.id
_entity.type
_entity.pdbx_description
1 polymer ?
#
loop_
_entity_poly.entity_id
_entity_poly.type
_entity_poly.pdbx_seq_one_letter_code
_entity_poly.pdbx_strand_id
1 'polypeptide(L)'
;MNKKIVGIVSAALLVLAGCGNSQANLSKNETTSAGGNNSKGSGELVVSTFGLSQDIVERDIINPFVEANGVKITLEVGNASERLTKVQSGGSNVDVIELSQSGSTKGNSEGVFETITEKDVPNIANLTDGAKEVFQNGGGVPFSINSIGIIYDKEKVGHEIKDWSDLWGSDLVGKIAIPDITTTGGPLFLSVAADKGGSTLANDKGTAAFKALGELKPNIVKTYSKSSDLANMFQAGEVSVAVVLDFAVRTVQKANANAVYVVPQSGTYANYNTVNVVKGAKNKEEGFKYINFRISAENQATKVKSLNEAPVNKDVQLSVDESNSMTYGEVAKRAKTVDFKLINDNLKTWIDQWNKILNQ
;
A
#
# COMPACT_ATOMS: atom_id res chain seq x y z
N MET A 1 -40.79 44.03 -17.69
CA MET A 1 -41.84 44.29 -16.69
C MET A 1 -41.28 43.94 -15.31
N ASN A 2 -41.31 44.91 -14.45
CA ASN A 2 -40.84 44.98 -13.07
C ASN A 2 -41.47 43.96 -12.11
N LYS A 3 -40.74 43.49 -11.10
CA LYS A 3 -41.02 43.85 -9.71
C LYS A 3 -39.91 43.34 -8.75
N LYS A 4 -39.30 44.29 -8.09
CA LYS A 4 -38.53 44.19 -6.85
C LYS A 4 -39.50 43.97 -5.68
N ILE A 5 -39.12 43.21 -4.68
CA ILE A 5 -39.54 43.46 -3.30
C ILE A 5 -38.36 43.20 -2.36
N VAL A 6 -38.15 44.19 -1.50
CA VAL A 6 -37.17 44.43 -0.45
C VAL A 6 -37.81 44.11 0.91
N GLY A 7 -37.01 43.81 1.90
CA GLY A 7 -37.35 44.03 3.32
C GLY A 7 -37.17 42.75 4.15
N ILE A 8 -36.69 42.69 5.36
CA ILE A 8 -36.30 43.69 6.38
C ILE A 8 -35.46 42.96 7.42
N VAL A 9 -34.48 43.65 7.99
CA VAL A 9 -33.64 43.36 9.12
C VAL A 9 -34.47 43.32 10.41
N SER A 10 -34.08 42.44 11.38
CA SER A 10 -34.28 42.74 12.80
C SER A 10 -33.24 42.02 13.65
N ALA A 11 -32.45 42.82 14.30
CA ALA A 11 -31.53 42.50 15.39
C ALA A 11 -32.27 42.52 16.71
N ALA A 12 -31.91 41.68 17.66
CA ALA A 12 -32.19 41.87 19.06
C ALA A 12 -31.05 41.29 19.92
N LEU A 13 -30.31 42.18 20.54
CA LEU A 13 -29.44 41.93 21.66
C LEU A 13 -30.27 41.81 22.96
N LEU A 14 -29.88 40.93 23.85
CA LEU A 14 -30.10 41.11 25.30
C LEU A 14 -29.00 40.42 26.11
N VAL A 15 -28.29 41.23 26.86
CA VAL A 15 -27.32 40.94 27.92
C VAL A 15 -28.08 40.73 29.20
N LEU A 16 -27.66 39.86 30.10
CA LEU A 16 -27.67 40.10 31.55
C LEU A 16 -26.79 39.10 32.32
N ALA A 17 -26.04 39.66 33.22
CA ALA A 17 -25.05 39.07 34.12
C ALA A 17 -25.70 38.45 35.37
N GLY A 18 -24.97 37.58 36.04
CA GLY A 18 -25.30 37.07 37.37
C GLY A 18 -24.11 36.42 38.06
N CYS A 19 -23.47 37.15 38.95
CA CYS A 19 -22.42 36.71 39.87
C CYS A 19 -22.98 35.82 41.00
N GLY A 20 -22.21 34.85 41.44
CA GLY A 20 -22.46 34.09 42.65
C GLY A 20 -21.20 33.39 43.16
N ASN A 21 -20.55 34.03 44.10
CA ASN A 21 -19.35 33.59 44.81
C ASN A 21 -19.77 32.76 46.04
N SER A 22 -19.15 31.59 46.26
CA SER A 22 -19.08 30.98 47.61
C SER A 22 -17.84 30.14 47.77
N GLN A 23 -16.93 30.61 48.61
CA GLN A 23 -15.81 29.87 49.19
C GLN A 23 -16.30 29.03 50.38
N ALA A 24 -15.77 27.82 50.54
CA ALA A 24 -15.53 27.21 51.86
C ALA A 24 -14.48 26.10 51.79
N ASN A 25 -13.40 26.37 52.34
CA ASN A 25 -12.33 25.76 53.11
C ASN A 25 -12.25 24.25 53.39
N LEU A 26 -11.00 23.76 53.14
CA LEU A 26 -10.08 22.94 53.94
C LEU A 26 -10.57 21.57 54.51
N SER A 27 -9.93 20.49 54.05
CA SER A 27 -9.18 19.62 54.98
C SER A 27 -8.11 18.81 54.28
N LYS A 28 -6.87 18.86 54.75
CA LYS A 28 -5.74 18.01 54.43
C LYS A 28 -5.98 16.61 54.98
N ASN A 29 -5.69 15.59 54.22
CA ASN A 29 -5.18 14.31 54.71
C ASN A 29 -4.19 13.75 53.72
N GLU A 30 -2.93 13.75 54.10
CA GLU A 30 -1.85 13.01 53.45
C GLU A 30 -2.02 11.54 53.79
N THR A 31 -2.11 10.69 52.78
CA THR A 31 -1.80 9.27 52.92
C THR A 31 -1.00 8.84 51.69
N THR A 32 0.28 8.66 51.90
CA THR A 32 1.22 8.03 50.98
C THR A 32 0.77 6.60 50.70
N SER A 33 0.50 6.30 49.43
CA SER A 33 0.47 4.94 48.89
C SER A 33 1.19 4.91 47.59
N ALA A 34 2.35 4.25 47.59
CA ALA A 34 3.08 3.88 46.40
C ALA A 34 2.21 2.88 45.56
N GLY A 35 1.67 3.35 44.47
CA GLY A 35 0.97 2.55 43.50
C GLY A 35 1.48 2.94 42.13
N GLY A 36 2.12 1.96 41.44
CA GLY A 36 2.67 2.15 40.10
C GLY A 36 1.60 2.70 39.14
N ASN A 37 1.83 3.90 38.68
CA ASN A 37 1.04 4.54 37.65
C ASN A 37 1.40 3.93 36.30
N ASN A 38 0.70 2.89 35.89
CA ASN A 38 0.52 2.59 34.48
C ASN A 38 -0.37 3.70 33.89
N SER A 39 0.22 4.80 33.52
CA SER A 39 -0.44 5.81 32.71
C SER A 39 -0.76 5.19 31.34
N LYS A 40 -1.97 4.65 31.18
CA LYS A 40 -2.56 4.42 29.87
C LYS A 40 -2.53 5.76 29.13
N GLY A 41 -1.70 5.87 28.10
CA GLY A 41 -1.59 7.07 27.29
C GLY A 41 -2.98 7.39 26.71
N SER A 42 -3.50 8.57 27.05
CA SER A 42 -4.73 9.12 26.47
C SER A 42 -4.42 9.87 25.18
N GLY A 43 -3.45 9.40 24.39
CA GLY A 43 -3.00 10.04 23.16
C GLY A 43 -3.93 9.73 21.99
N GLU A 44 -3.95 10.63 21.01
CA GLU A 44 -4.56 10.42 19.71
C GLU A 44 -3.45 10.15 18.69
N LEU A 45 -3.49 9.00 18.01
CA LEU A 45 -2.55 8.63 16.94
C LEU A 45 -3.20 8.90 15.58
N VAL A 46 -2.57 9.70 14.72
CA VAL A 46 -3.03 9.94 13.36
C VAL A 46 -2.30 8.99 12.41
N VAL A 47 -3.05 8.05 11.81
CA VAL A 47 -2.53 7.05 10.88
C VAL A 47 -3.00 7.36 9.46
N SER A 48 -2.06 7.61 8.56
CA SER A 48 -2.32 7.84 7.15
C SER A 48 -2.16 6.52 6.38
N THR A 49 -3.23 6.03 5.76
CA THR A 49 -3.28 4.69 5.15
C THR A 49 -3.96 4.68 3.78
N PHE A 50 -4.01 3.50 3.15
CA PHE A 50 -4.65 3.25 1.86
C PHE A 50 -6.17 3.32 1.96
N GLY A 51 -6.83 3.77 0.88
CA GLY A 51 -8.30 3.92 0.79
C GLY A 51 -9.06 2.63 0.46
N LEU A 52 -8.57 1.45 0.86
CA LEU A 52 -9.18 0.17 0.55
C LEU A 52 -9.81 -0.48 1.77
N SER A 53 -11.03 -1.02 1.63
CA SER A 53 -11.69 -1.87 2.64
C SER A 53 -11.64 -1.27 4.05
N GLN A 54 -12.05 -0.02 4.20
CA GLN A 54 -11.93 0.71 5.48
C GLN A 54 -12.66 0.03 6.63
N ASP A 55 -13.82 -0.56 6.37
CA ASP A 55 -14.59 -1.36 7.33
C ASP A 55 -13.78 -2.54 7.89
N ILE A 56 -12.99 -3.20 7.03
CA ILE A 56 -12.09 -4.28 7.43
C ILE A 56 -10.88 -3.73 8.18
N VAL A 57 -10.29 -2.63 7.71
CA VAL A 57 -9.18 -1.97 8.39
C VAL A 57 -9.58 -1.54 9.80
N GLU A 58 -10.73 -0.92 9.96
CA GLU A 58 -11.26 -0.53 11.27
C GLU A 58 -11.49 -1.74 12.17
N ARG A 59 -12.17 -2.79 11.68
CA ARG A 59 -12.51 -3.98 12.46
C ARG A 59 -11.28 -4.78 12.90
N ASP A 60 -10.32 -4.97 11.99
CA ASP A 60 -9.26 -5.97 12.17
C ASP A 60 -7.89 -5.37 12.48
N ILE A 61 -7.71 -4.05 12.34
CA ILE A 61 -6.45 -3.37 12.66
C ILE A 61 -6.68 -2.34 13.74
N ILE A 62 -7.59 -1.38 13.49
CA ILE A 62 -7.71 -0.20 14.33
C ILE A 62 -8.33 -0.55 15.69
N ASN A 63 -9.51 -1.19 15.68
CA ASN A 63 -10.22 -1.52 16.91
C ASN A 63 -9.39 -2.44 17.84
N PRO A 64 -8.75 -3.53 17.36
CA PRO A 64 -7.91 -4.36 18.24
C PRO A 64 -6.72 -3.59 18.82
N PHE A 65 -6.09 -2.69 18.05
CA PHE A 65 -5.00 -1.85 18.57
C PHE A 65 -5.50 -0.87 19.63
N VAL A 66 -6.62 -0.19 19.38
CA VAL A 66 -7.25 0.76 20.31
C VAL A 66 -7.63 0.07 21.61
N GLU A 67 -8.26 -1.10 21.54
CA GLU A 67 -8.65 -1.90 22.70
C GLU A 67 -7.45 -2.34 23.55
N ALA A 68 -6.36 -2.76 22.89
CA ALA A 68 -5.16 -3.23 23.58
C ALA A 68 -4.34 -2.09 24.23
N ASN A 69 -4.31 -0.90 23.61
CA ASN A 69 -3.40 0.18 24.00
C ASN A 69 -4.10 1.40 24.62
N GLY A 70 -5.42 1.53 24.49
CA GLY A 70 -6.19 2.65 25.02
C GLY A 70 -5.90 3.98 24.30
N VAL A 71 -5.39 3.91 23.06
CA VAL A 71 -5.03 5.07 22.22
C VAL A 71 -6.11 5.27 21.17
N LYS A 72 -6.65 6.48 21.04
CA LYS A 72 -7.57 6.81 19.95
C LYS A 72 -6.81 6.91 18.64
N ILE A 73 -7.34 6.30 17.57
CA ILE A 73 -6.79 6.44 16.22
C ILE A 73 -7.72 7.31 15.35
N THR A 74 -7.11 8.28 14.65
CA THR A 74 -7.75 9.01 13.55
C THR A 74 -7.13 8.57 12.23
N LEU A 75 -7.95 8.06 11.30
CA LEU A 75 -7.49 7.66 9.97
C LEU A 75 -7.49 8.84 9.00
N GLU A 76 -6.38 9.02 8.31
CA GLU A 76 -6.26 9.87 7.14
C GLU A 76 -6.11 8.98 5.89
N VAL A 77 -7.06 9.06 4.97
CA VAL A 77 -7.12 8.19 3.80
C VAL A 77 -6.99 9.00 2.53
N GLY A 78 -6.24 8.50 1.56
CA GLY A 78 -6.06 9.20 0.29
C GLY A 78 -5.05 8.54 -0.65
N ASN A 79 -4.78 9.22 -1.76
CA ASN A 79 -3.76 8.79 -2.70
C ASN A 79 -2.37 8.82 -2.05
N ALA A 80 -1.58 7.77 -2.23
CA ALA A 80 -0.27 7.63 -1.58
C ALA A 80 0.69 8.79 -1.88
N SER A 81 0.72 9.28 -3.13
CA SER A 81 1.59 10.40 -3.52
C SER A 81 1.17 11.71 -2.85
N GLU A 82 -0.14 11.97 -2.75
CA GLU A 82 -0.67 13.17 -2.09
C GLU A 82 -0.40 13.13 -0.58
N ARG A 83 -0.60 11.97 0.07
CA ARG A 83 -0.32 11.76 1.49
C ARG A 83 1.16 11.97 1.80
N LEU A 84 2.05 11.41 0.97
CA LEU A 84 3.50 11.63 1.13
C LEU A 84 3.87 13.11 0.93
N THR A 85 3.36 13.76 -0.11
CA THR A 85 3.60 15.19 -0.37
C THR A 85 3.15 16.08 0.80
N LYS A 86 2.01 15.75 1.40
CA LYS A 86 1.50 16.46 2.58
C LYS A 86 2.46 16.34 3.78
N VAL A 87 3.01 15.15 4.02
CA VAL A 87 4.03 14.93 5.05
C VAL A 87 5.32 15.69 4.72
N GLN A 88 5.79 15.63 3.47
CA GLN A 88 6.98 16.34 2.99
C GLN A 88 6.89 17.86 3.18
N SER A 89 5.71 18.44 3.02
CA SER A 89 5.48 19.88 3.18
C SER A 89 5.53 20.37 4.64
N GLY A 90 5.60 19.46 5.62
CA GLY A 90 5.65 19.81 7.06
C GLY A 90 4.32 20.30 7.64
N GLY A 91 3.25 20.34 6.85
CA GLY A 91 1.91 20.79 7.26
C GLY A 91 0.98 19.67 7.76
N SER A 92 1.52 18.50 8.07
CA SER A 92 0.75 17.32 8.44
C SER A 92 0.76 17.06 9.94
N ASN A 93 -0.39 16.61 10.48
CA ASN A 93 -0.49 16.07 11.84
C ASN A 93 -0.37 14.53 11.86
N VAL A 94 0.04 13.91 10.76
CA VAL A 94 0.21 12.46 10.65
C VAL A 94 1.37 12.00 11.52
N ASP A 95 1.14 11.02 12.37
CA ASP A 95 2.16 10.37 13.17
C ASP A 95 2.76 9.16 12.46
N VAL A 96 1.89 8.35 11.81
CA VAL A 96 2.27 7.12 11.10
C VAL A 96 1.73 7.15 9.68
N ILE A 97 2.54 6.72 8.72
CA ILE A 97 2.13 6.63 7.31
C ILE A 97 2.43 5.25 6.73
N GLU A 98 1.42 4.64 6.12
CA GLU A 98 1.53 3.40 5.33
C GLU A 98 1.66 3.74 3.85
N LEU A 99 2.69 3.20 3.20
CA LEU A 99 3.05 3.48 1.80
C LEU A 99 3.46 2.18 1.08
N SER A 100 3.56 2.23 -0.25
CA SER A 100 4.36 1.25 -0.98
C SER A 100 5.85 1.46 -0.69
N GLN A 101 6.67 0.43 -0.91
CA GLN A 101 8.12 0.52 -0.76
C GLN A 101 8.71 1.72 -1.51
N SER A 102 8.26 1.99 -2.73
CA SER A 102 8.69 3.16 -3.51
C SER A 102 8.48 4.48 -2.76
N GLY A 103 7.28 4.67 -2.18
CA GLY A 103 6.97 5.88 -1.41
C GLY A 103 7.82 6.00 -0.15
N SER A 104 8.04 4.89 0.56
CA SER A 104 8.88 4.88 1.76
C SER A 104 10.36 5.10 1.44
N THR A 105 10.88 4.49 0.38
CA THR A 105 12.26 4.74 -0.10
C THR A 105 12.46 6.22 -0.43
N LYS A 106 11.49 6.84 -1.11
CA LYS A 106 11.53 8.28 -1.41
C LYS A 106 11.52 9.11 -0.13
N GLY A 107 10.56 8.89 0.76
CA GLY A 107 10.44 9.65 2.01
C GLY A 107 11.66 9.50 2.91
N ASN A 108 12.25 8.29 3.01
CA ASN A 108 13.48 8.07 3.76
C ASN A 108 14.67 8.81 3.13
N SER A 109 14.82 8.80 1.81
CA SER A 109 15.89 9.54 1.13
C SER A 109 15.81 11.05 1.32
N GLU A 110 14.62 11.58 1.57
CA GLU A 110 14.35 12.99 1.84
C GLU A 110 14.31 13.31 3.34
N GLY A 111 14.50 12.31 4.21
CA GLY A 111 14.62 12.48 5.65
C GLY A 111 13.32 12.86 6.36
N VAL A 112 12.15 12.48 5.80
CA VAL A 112 10.83 12.82 6.36
C VAL A 112 10.30 11.79 7.37
N PHE A 113 11.05 10.71 7.63
CA PHE A 113 10.67 9.68 8.60
C PHE A 113 11.67 9.59 9.74
N GLU A 114 11.19 9.11 10.89
CA GLU A 114 12.03 8.77 12.03
C GLU A 114 12.86 7.52 11.74
N THR A 115 14.04 7.46 12.32
CA THR A 115 14.82 6.22 12.34
C THR A 115 14.17 5.24 13.29
N ILE A 116 13.89 4.04 12.80
CA ILE A 116 13.30 2.94 13.58
C ILE A 116 14.36 1.85 13.76
N THR A 117 14.42 1.25 14.95
CA THR A 117 15.31 0.11 15.26
C THR A 117 14.50 -1.07 15.80
N GLU A 118 15.14 -2.26 15.86
CA GLU A 118 14.52 -3.44 16.50
C GLU A 118 14.22 -3.23 17.99
N LYS A 119 14.90 -2.28 18.64
CA LYS A 119 14.61 -1.91 20.02
C LYS A 119 13.27 -1.16 20.15
N ASP A 120 12.98 -0.31 19.16
CA ASP A 120 11.72 0.46 19.11
C ASP A 120 10.55 -0.41 18.65
N VAL A 121 10.82 -1.35 17.73
CA VAL A 121 9.84 -2.26 17.10
C VAL A 121 10.36 -3.70 17.12
N PRO A 122 10.21 -4.43 18.24
CA PRO A 122 10.83 -5.76 18.42
C PRO A 122 10.42 -6.82 17.37
N ASN A 123 9.21 -6.74 16.83
CA ASN A 123 8.75 -7.70 15.81
C ASN A 123 9.50 -7.59 14.47
N ILE A 124 10.35 -6.57 14.25
CA ILE A 124 11.27 -6.54 13.11
C ILE A 124 12.18 -7.78 13.09
N ALA A 125 12.58 -8.31 14.25
CA ALA A 125 13.35 -9.54 14.36
C ALA A 125 12.65 -10.77 13.76
N ASN A 126 11.31 -10.74 13.68
CA ASN A 126 10.47 -11.82 13.16
C ASN A 126 10.11 -11.65 11.67
N LEU A 127 10.57 -10.60 11.01
CA LEU A 127 10.35 -10.43 9.58
C LEU A 127 11.11 -11.51 8.77
N THR A 128 10.58 -11.85 7.61
CA THR A 128 11.27 -12.67 6.59
C THR A 128 12.54 -11.96 6.12
N ASP A 129 13.50 -12.72 5.57
CA ASP A 129 14.79 -12.15 5.16
C ASP A 129 14.63 -11.04 4.11
N GLY A 130 13.77 -11.23 3.10
CA GLY A 130 13.48 -10.18 2.10
C GLY A 130 12.85 -8.93 2.70
N ALA A 131 11.97 -9.07 3.71
CA ALA A 131 11.39 -7.92 4.41
C ALA A 131 12.43 -7.18 5.26
N LYS A 132 13.35 -7.91 5.92
CA LYS A 132 14.48 -7.31 6.63
C LYS A 132 15.42 -6.54 5.70
N GLU A 133 15.72 -7.11 4.54
CA GLU A 133 16.53 -6.43 3.53
C GLU A 133 15.90 -5.10 3.09
N VAL A 134 14.59 -5.08 2.82
CA VAL A 134 13.86 -3.84 2.49
C VAL A 134 13.96 -2.81 3.61
N PHE A 135 13.75 -3.23 4.86
CA PHE A 135 13.88 -2.36 6.02
C PHE A 135 15.30 -1.76 6.15
N GLN A 136 16.32 -2.60 6.05
CA GLN A 136 17.74 -2.20 6.17
C GLN A 136 18.17 -1.24 5.06
N ASN A 137 17.58 -1.38 3.86
CA ASN A 137 17.85 -0.52 2.70
C ASN A 137 16.97 0.74 2.64
N GLY A 138 16.29 1.10 3.73
CA GLY A 138 15.51 2.33 3.83
C GLY A 138 14.14 2.28 3.15
N GLY A 139 13.61 1.09 2.91
CA GLY A 139 12.27 0.89 2.33
C GLY A 139 11.10 1.05 3.31
N GLY A 140 11.36 1.44 4.58
CA GLY A 140 10.38 1.45 5.66
C GLY A 140 10.21 0.07 6.31
N VAL A 141 9.35 -0.07 7.33
CA VAL A 141 9.07 -1.35 7.99
C VAL A 141 8.00 -2.11 7.19
N PRO A 142 8.33 -3.24 6.54
CA PRO A 142 7.35 -3.97 5.74
C PRO A 142 6.29 -4.63 6.61
N PHE A 143 5.02 -4.56 6.17
CA PHE A 143 3.91 -5.25 6.82
C PHE A 143 3.17 -6.23 5.89
N SER A 144 3.37 -6.14 4.59
CA SER A 144 2.89 -7.14 3.63
C SER A 144 3.77 -7.16 2.38
N ILE A 145 3.73 -8.27 1.65
CA ILE A 145 4.39 -8.44 0.36
C ILE A 145 3.34 -8.72 -0.72
N ASN A 146 3.56 -8.23 -1.93
CA ASN A 146 2.78 -8.56 -3.11
C ASN A 146 3.71 -8.63 -4.33
N SER A 147 3.34 -9.42 -5.32
CA SER A 147 4.09 -9.53 -6.57
C SER A 147 3.17 -9.53 -7.78
N ILE A 148 3.74 -9.29 -8.94
CA ILE A 148 3.00 -9.38 -10.19
C ILE A 148 2.96 -10.81 -10.70
N GLY A 149 1.86 -11.14 -11.38
CA GLY A 149 1.69 -12.39 -12.13
C GLY A 149 0.83 -12.14 -13.35
N ILE A 150 0.45 -13.21 -14.02
CA ILE A 150 -0.40 -13.16 -15.20
C ILE A 150 -1.77 -13.73 -14.82
N ILE A 151 -2.83 -13.00 -15.14
CA ILE A 151 -4.20 -13.50 -15.06
C ILE A 151 -4.79 -13.56 -16.47
N TYR A 152 -5.46 -14.66 -16.80
CA TYR A 152 -6.01 -14.83 -18.13
C TYR A 152 -7.30 -15.64 -18.12
N ASP A 153 -8.20 -15.34 -19.06
CA ASP A 153 -9.40 -16.12 -19.34
C ASP A 153 -9.01 -17.35 -20.16
N LYS A 154 -9.02 -18.53 -19.52
CA LYS A 154 -8.55 -19.79 -20.14
C LYS A 154 -9.37 -20.22 -21.38
N GLU A 155 -10.65 -19.84 -21.43
CA GLU A 155 -11.51 -20.18 -22.57
C GLU A 155 -11.21 -19.27 -23.77
N LYS A 156 -11.01 -17.97 -23.55
CA LYS A 156 -10.71 -17.01 -24.61
C LYS A 156 -9.30 -17.12 -25.15
N VAL A 157 -8.34 -17.48 -24.30
CA VAL A 157 -6.94 -17.71 -24.71
C VAL A 157 -6.81 -19.06 -25.40
N GLY A 158 -7.50 -20.12 -24.93
CA GLY A 158 -7.54 -21.42 -25.54
C GLY A 158 -6.33 -22.33 -25.29
N HIS A 159 -5.34 -21.84 -24.55
CA HIS A 159 -4.16 -22.59 -24.10
C HIS A 159 -3.68 -22.08 -22.73
N GLU A 160 -2.73 -22.80 -22.13
CA GLU A 160 -2.11 -22.36 -20.87
C GLU A 160 -1.04 -21.28 -21.12
N ILE A 161 -1.10 -20.19 -20.35
CA ILE A 161 0.01 -19.24 -20.21
C ILE A 161 0.85 -19.70 -19.02
N LYS A 162 2.17 -19.87 -19.21
CA LYS A 162 3.08 -20.43 -18.21
C LYS A 162 4.20 -19.50 -17.79
N ASP A 163 4.65 -18.66 -18.72
CA ASP A 163 5.79 -17.77 -18.47
C ASP A 163 5.57 -16.37 -19.05
N TRP A 164 6.39 -15.43 -18.60
CA TRP A 164 6.35 -14.04 -19.06
C TRP A 164 6.52 -13.91 -20.57
N SER A 165 7.36 -14.77 -21.18
CA SER A 165 7.61 -14.77 -22.62
C SER A 165 6.35 -14.98 -23.46
N ASP A 166 5.35 -15.67 -22.92
CA ASP A 166 4.09 -15.98 -23.62
C ASP A 166 3.31 -14.69 -23.94
N LEU A 167 3.48 -13.63 -23.15
CA LEU A 167 2.83 -12.35 -23.40
C LEU A 167 3.20 -11.73 -24.75
N TRP A 168 4.39 -12.07 -25.32
CA TRP A 168 4.86 -11.64 -26.64
C TRP A 168 4.39 -12.52 -27.78
N GLY A 169 3.55 -13.53 -27.51
CA GLY A 169 2.96 -14.39 -28.52
C GLY A 169 2.05 -13.63 -29.49
N SER A 170 2.12 -13.96 -30.78
CA SER A 170 1.30 -13.32 -31.82
C SER A 170 -0.19 -13.63 -31.71
N ASP A 171 -0.55 -14.71 -31.02
CA ASP A 171 -1.92 -15.10 -30.70
C ASP A 171 -2.59 -14.23 -29.64
N LEU A 172 -1.81 -13.40 -28.92
CA LEU A 172 -2.28 -12.45 -27.92
C LEU A 172 -2.43 -11.00 -28.43
N VAL A 173 -2.33 -10.77 -29.74
CA VAL A 173 -2.54 -9.45 -30.34
C VAL A 173 -3.90 -8.88 -29.95
N GLY A 174 -3.90 -7.67 -29.38
CA GLY A 174 -5.11 -6.97 -28.94
C GLY A 174 -5.86 -7.65 -27.79
N LYS A 175 -5.16 -8.36 -26.87
CA LYS A 175 -5.79 -9.11 -25.76
C LYS A 175 -5.29 -8.74 -24.37
N ILE A 176 -4.21 -7.94 -24.24
CA ILE A 176 -3.51 -7.77 -22.97
C ILE A 176 -3.81 -6.40 -22.34
N ALA A 177 -4.07 -6.40 -21.03
CA ALA A 177 -3.98 -5.19 -20.18
C ALA A 177 -2.73 -5.25 -19.28
N ILE A 178 -2.08 -4.13 -19.11
CA ILE A 178 -0.93 -3.99 -18.21
C ILE A 178 -1.15 -2.86 -17.19
N PRO A 179 -0.56 -2.95 -15.98
CA PRO A 179 -0.66 -1.85 -15.01
C PRO A 179 0.06 -0.61 -15.54
N ASP A 180 -0.54 0.57 -15.34
CA ASP A 180 0.07 1.84 -15.71
C ASP A 180 1.39 2.06 -14.95
N ILE A 181 2.38 2.70 -15.60
CA ILE A 181 3.71 2.92 -15.02
C ILE A 181 3.69 3.72 -13.72
N THR A 182 2.66 4.53 -13.49
CA THR A 182 2.49 5.34 -12.27
C THR A 182 1.93 4.54 -11.09
N THR A 183 1.52 3.29 -11.32
CA THR A 183 1.05 2.37 -10.28
C THR A 183 2.20 1.55 -9.69
N THR A 184 1.95 0.84 -8.60
CA THR A 184 2.94 -0.10 -8.02
C THR A 184 3.35 -1.18 -9.02
N GLY A 185 2.41 -1.69 -9.83
CA GLY A 185 2.67 -2.79 -10.76
C GLY A 185 3.44 -2.39 -12.02
N GLY A 186 3.36 -1.13 -12.44
CA GLY A 186 3.99 -0.67 -13.68
C GLY A 186 5.52 -0.83 -13.68
N PRO A 187 6.25 -0.29 -12.70
CA PRO A 187 7.70 -0.49 -12.61
C PRO A 187 8.12 -1.95 -12.41
N LEU A 188 7.32 -2.76 -11.73
CA LEU A 188 7.57 -4.20 -11.61
C LEU A 188 7.47 -4.88 -12.99
N PHE A 189 6.44 -4.54 -13.77
CA PHE A 189 6.31 -5.06 -15.13
C PHE A 189 7.40 -4.54 -16.07
N LEU A 190 7.86 -3.30 -15.89
CA LEU A 190 9.00 -2.78 -16.63
C LEU A 190 10.27 -3.59 -16.36
N SER A 191 10.44 -4.13 -15.13
CA SER A 191 11.54 -5.05 -14.80
C SER A 191 11.41 -6.38 -15.54
N VAL A 192 10.19 -6.92 -15.69
CA VAL A 192 9.94 -8.11 -16.53
C VAL A 192 10.28 -7.83 -17.99
N ALA A 193 9.92 -6.66 -18.50
CA ALA A 193 10.26 -6.27 -19.87
C ALA A 193 11.78 -6.11 -20.05
N ALA A 194 12.51 -5.67 -19.02
CA ALA A 194 13.98 -5.62 -19.04
C ALA A 194 14.58 -7.03 -19.12
N ASP A 195 14.12 -7.98 -18.30
CA ASP A 195 14.51 -9.40 -18.37
C ASP A 195 14.25 -9.96 -19.77
N LYS A 196 13.09 -9.69 -20.37
CA LYS A 196 12.75 -10.07 -21.76
C LYS A 196 13.73 -9.49 -22.78
N GLY A 197 14.18 -8.26 -22.57
CA GLY A 197 15.18 -7.61 -23.41
C GLY A 197 16.62 -8.05 -23.13
N GLY A 198 16.84 -9.00 -22.20
CA GLY A 198 18.18 -9.53 -21.87
C GLY A 198 19.01 -8.59 -20.99
N SER A 199 18.39 -7.68 -20.24
CA SER A 199 19.06 -6.71 -19.37
C SER A 199 18.32 -6.56 -18.02
N THR A 200 18.77 -5.62 -17.20
CA THR A 200 18.03 -5.16 -16.00
C THR A 200 17.88 -3.65 -16.04
N LEU A 201 16.90 -3.12 -15.30
CA LEU A 201 16.73 -1.66 -15.20
C LEU A 201 17.98 -0.94 -14.68
N ALA A 202 18.76 -1.61 -13.83
CA ALA A 202 20.01 -1.06 -13.29
C ALA A 202 21.12 -0.96 -14.34
N ASN A 203 21.24 -1.96 -15.23
CA ASN A 203 22.34 -2.04 -16.18
C ASN A 203 22.26 -1.00 -17.30
N ASP A 204 21.04 -0.71 -17.80
CA ASP A 204 20.86 0.11 -19.00
C ASP A 204 19.81 1.22 -18.87
N LYS A 205 19.37 1.49 -17.62
CA LYS A 205 18.37 2.51 -17.28
C LYS A 205 17.05 2.33 -18.06
N GLY A 206 16.69 1.06 -18.33
CA GLY A 206 15.42 0.71 -18.95
C GLY A 206 15.44 0.64 -20.47
N THR A 207 16.58 0.82 -21.15
CA THR A 207 16.67 0.80 -22.62
C THR A 207 16.11 -0.50 -23.20
N ALA A 208 16.54 -1.66 -22.69
CA ALA A 208 16.03 -2.97 -23.10
C ALA A 208 14.55 -3.16 -22.77
N ALA A 209 14.12 -2.67 -21.59
CA ALA A 209 12.75 -2.74 -21.16
C ALA A 209 11.79 -2.00 -22.11
N PHE A 210 12.11 -0.76 -22.48
CA PHE A 210 11.28 0.02 -23.40
C PHE A 210 11.28 -0.53 -24.82
N LYS A 211 12.39 -1.13 -25.26
CA LYS A 211 12.41 -1.87 -26.52
C LYS A 211 11.46 -3.05 -26.49
N ALA A 212 11.55 -3.91 -25.46
CA ALA A 212 10.66 -5.06 -25.30
C ALA A 212 9.18 -4.65 -25.13
N LEU A 213 8.91 -3.51 -24.45
CA LEU A 213 7.56 -2.94 -24.35
C LEU A 213 7.04 -2.50 -25.75
N GLY A 214 7.89 -1.91 -26.59
CA GLY A 214 7.53 -1.59 -27.97
C GLY A 214 7.19 -2.82 -28.81
N GLU A 215 7.91 -3.93 -28.60
CA GLU A 215 7.62 -5.22 -29.24
C GLU A 215 6.29 -5.83 -28.72
N LEU A 216 5.93 -5.59 -27.44
CA LEU A 216 4.68 -6.04 -26.84
C LEU A 216 3.47 -5.18 -27.24
N LYS A 217 3.67 -3.94 -27.69
CA LYS A 217 2.59 -2.98 -27.97
C LYS A 217 1.44 -3.54 -28.80
N PRO A 218 1.63 -4.32 -29.87
CA PRO A 218 0.52 -4.89 -30.65
C PRO A 218 -0.42 -5.76 -29.84
N ASN A 219 0.06 -6.36 -28.75
CA ASN A 219 -0.72 -7.24 -27.87
C ASN A 219 -1.50 -6.44 -26.81
N ILE A 220 -1.04 -5.19 -26.51
CA ILE A 220 -1.63 -4.37 -25.47
C ILE A 220 -2.86 -3.62 -26.00
N VAL A 221 -4.00 -3.84 -25.33
CA VAL A 221 -5.25 -3.07 -25.55
C VAL A 221 -5.20 -1.77 -24.77
N LYS A 222 -4.82 -1.86 -23.48
CA LYS A 222 -5.00 -0.76 -22.54
C LYS A 222 -4.10 -0.90 -21.30
N THR A 223 -3.76 0.22 -20.71
CA THR A 223 -3.24 0.27 -19.34
C THR A 223 -4.38 0.44 -18.35
N TYR A 224 -4.17 0.05 -17.10
CA TYR A 224 -5.12 0.25 -16.01
C TYR A 224 -4.41 0.75 -14.74
N SER A 225 -5.15 1.50 -13.91
CA SER A 225 -4.64 2.05 -12.63
C SER A 225 -5.36 1.51 -11.40
N LYS A 226 -6.54 0.90 -11.58
CA LYS A 226 -7.36 0.35 -10.48
C LYS A 226 -7.76 -1.08 -10.77
N SER A 227 -7.75 -1.92 -9.74
CA SER A 227 -8.20 -3.32 -9.85
C SER A 227 -9.65 -3.46 -10.31
N SER A 228 -10.51 -2.51 -9.94
CA SER A 228 -11.91 -2.45 -10.41
C SER A 228 -12.00 -2.26 -11.92
N ASP A 229 -11.14 -1.40 -12.49
CA ASP A 229 -11.14 -1.14 -13.93
C ASP A 229 -10.72 -2.40 -14.69
N LEU A 230 -9.67 -3.10 -14.20
CA LEU A 230 -9.25 -4.38 -14.76
C LEU A 230 -10.36 -5.44 -14.68
N ALA A 231 -11.05 -5.55 -13.55
CA ALA A 231 -12.17 -6.48 -13.39
C ALA A 231 -13.29 -6.19 -14.40
N ASN A 232 -13.63 -4.91 -14.60
CA ASN A 232 -14.64 -4.50 -15.59
C ASN A 232 -14.21 -4.84 -17.03
N MET A 233 -12.92 -4.68 -17.38
CA MET A 233 -12.40 -5.07 -18.70
C MET A 233 -12.53 -6.58 -18.93
N PHE A 234 -12.24 -7.41 -17.93
CA PHE A 234 -12.46 -8.86 -18.02
C PHE A 234 -13.94 -9.21 -18.16
N GLN A 235 -14.80 -8.58 -17.36
CA GLN A 235 -16.25 -8.79 -17.41
C GLN A 235 -16.84 -8.40 -18.77
N ALA A 236 -16.42 -7.26 -19.32
CA ALA A 236 -16.85 -6.78 -20.63
C ALA A 236 -16.24 -7.59 -21.80
N GLY A 237 -15.20 -8.38 -21.53
CA GLY A 237 -14.47 -9.11 -22.55
C GLY A 237 -13.56 -8.24 -23.42
N GLU A 238 -13.23 -7.04 -22.97
CA GLU A 238 -12.30 -6.13 -23.65
C GLU A 238 -10.88 -6.71 -23.67
N VAL A 239 -10.52 -7.41 -22.60
CA VAL A 239 -9.23 -8.10 -22.46
C VAL A 239 -9.44 -9.54 -22.04
N SER A 240 -8.48 -10.40 -22.36
CA SER A 240 -8.48 -11.80 -21.94
C SER A 240 -7.18 -12.19 -21.20
N VAL A 241 -6.20 -11.31 -21.16
CA VAL A 241 -4.94 -11.50 -20.44
C VAL A 241 -4.59 -10.20 -19.72
N ALA A 242 -4.01 -10.28 -18.52
CA ALA A 242 -3.41 -9.10 -17.89
C ALA A 242 -2.21 -9.46 -17.01
N VAL A 243 -1.31 -8.50 -16.88
CA VAL A 243 -0.34 -8.46 -15.77
C VAL A 243 -1.05 -7.86 -14.56
N VAL A 244 -0.97 -8.52 -13.40
CA VAL A 244 -1.74 -8.13 -12.21
C VAL A 244 -0.95 -8.34 -10.93
N LEU A 245 -1.14 -7.47 -9.94
CA LEU A 245 -0.69 -7.72 -8.58
C LEU A 245 -1.62 -8.74 -7.89
N ASP A 246 -1.05 -9.64 -7.13
CA ASP A 246 -1.74 -10.78 -6.51
C ASP A 246 -2.96 -10.41 -5.64
N PHE A 247 -2.92 -9.28 -4.94
CA PHE A 247 -4.07 -8.82 -4.15
C PHE A 247 -5.32 -8.52 -5.00
N ALA A 248 -5.17 -8.23 -6.30
CA ALA A 248 -6.28 -7.93 -7.20
C ALA A 248 -6.90 -9.17 -7.86
N VAL A 249 -6.23 -10.33 -7.79
CA VAL A 249 -6.63 -11.57 -8.45
C VAL A 249 -8.06 -11.96 -8.11
N ARG A 250 -8.42 -11.97 -6.82
CA ARG A 250 -9.78 -12.33 -6.39
C ARG A 250 -10.86 -11.38 -6.94
N THR A 251 -10.53 -10.11 -7.13
CA THR A 251 -11.45 -9.12 -7.71
C THR A 251 -11.74 -9.45 -9.18
N VAL A 252 -10.71 -9.80 -9.95
CA VAL A 252 -10.86 -10.22 -11.35
C VAL A 252 -11.59 -11.54 -11.45
N GLN A 253 -11.26 -12.53 -10.61
CA GLN A 253 -11.93 -13.84 -10.61
C GLN A 253 -13.42 -13.78 -10.26
N LYS A 254 -13.83 -12.82 -9.41
CA LYS A 254 -15.25 -12.55 -9.14
C LYS A 254 -15.99 -12.00 -10.38
N ALA A 255 -15.29 -11.23 -11.21
CA ALA A 255 -15.86 -10.67 -12.44
C ALA A 255 -15.82 -11.64 -13.62
N ASN A 256 -14.88 -12.61 -13.61
CA ASN A 256 -14.72 -13.63 -14.65
C ASN A 256 -14.30 -14.96 -14.00
N ALA A 257 -15.23 -15.92 -13.94
CA ALA A 257 -15.00 -17.23 -13.31
C ALA A 257 -13.99 -18.11 -14.07
N ASN A 258 -13.71 -17.81 -15.36
CA ASN A 258 -12.71 -18.50 -16.16
C ASN A 258 -11.30 -17.95 -16.01
N ALA A 259 -11.14 -16.89 -15.19
CA ALA A 259 -9.84 -16.27 -14.97
C ALA A 259 -8.92 -17.16 -14.12
N VAL A 260 -7.80 -17.53 -14.69
CA VAL A 260 -6.72 -18.31 -14.06
C VAL A 260 -5.54 -17.39 -13.78
N TYR A 261 -4.99 -17.48 -12.58
CA TYR A 261 -3.80 -16.73 -12.18
C TYR A 261 -2.57 -17.64 -12.18
N VAL A 262 -1.47 -17.15 -12.71
CA VAL A 262 -0.18 -17.83 -12.72
C VAL A 262 0.96 -16.87 -12.35
N VAL A 263 1.83 -17.34 -11.48
CA VAL A 263 3.13 -16.70 -11.26
C VAL A 263 4.19 -17.55 -11.98
N PRO A 264 4.86 -17.01 -13.02
CA PRO A 264 5.81 -17.75 -13.83
C PRO A 264 6.92 -18.40 -13.01
N GLN A 265 7.38 -19.58 -13.45
CA GLN A 265 8.46 -20.31 -12.79
C GLN A 265 9.82 -19.60 -12.94
N SER A 266 9.99 -18.81 -13.99
CA SER A 266 11.16 -17.94 -14.20
C SER A 266 11.31 -16.86 -13.12
N GLY A 267 10.29 -16.65 -12.28
CA GLY A 267 10.26 -15.71 -11.18
C GLY A 267 9.28 -14.56 -11.39
N THR A 268 9.23 -13.69 -10.42
CA THR A 268 8.40 -12.49 -10.43
C THR A 268 9.14 -11.34 -9.77
N TYR A 269 8.54 -10.16 -9.78
CA TYR A 269 9.01 -8.96 -9.07
C TYR A 269 8.01 -8.58 -7.97
N ALA A 270 8.54 -8.29 -6.78
CA ALA A 270 7.76 -7.97 -5.60
C ALA A 270 7.84 -6.49 -5.21
N ASN A 271 6.77 -6.05 -4.57
CA ASN A 271 6.68 -4.84 -3.80
C ASN A 271 6.31 -5.18 -2.36
N TYR A 272 6.78 -4.38 -1.43
CA TYR A 272 6.35 -4.43 -0.03
C TYR A 272 5.48 -3.21 0.28
N ASN A 273 4.40 -3.42 1.02
CA ASN A 273 3.72 -2.33 1.68
C ASN A 273 4.41 -2.12 3.03
N THR A 274 4.68 -0.88 3.33
CA THR A 274 5.55 -0.51 4.44
C THR A 274 4.94 0.58 5.28
N VAL A 275 5.36 0.69 6.53
CA VAL A 275 4.87 1.66 7.49
C VAL A 275 6.04 2.43 8.11
N ASN A 276 5.85 3.72 8.34
CA ASN A 276 6.87 4.63 8.86
C ASN A 276 6.27 5.55 9.91
N VAL A 277 7.09 6.01 10.86
CA VAL A 277 6.76 7.12 11.74
C VAL A 277 7.27 8.40 11.10
N VAL A 278 6.41 9.41 11.03
CA VAL A 278 6.75 10.72 10.46
C VAL A 278 7.73 11.43 11.39
N LYS A 279 8.75 12.08 10.83
CA LYS A 279 9.75 12.81 11.61
C LYS A 279 9.12 13.95 12.40
N GLY A 280 9.39 13.98 13.70
CA GLY A 280 8.79 14.96 14.60
C GLY A 280 7.33 14.68 14.97
N ALA A 281 6.83 13.47 14.73
CA ALA A 281 5.51 13.05 15.16
C ALA A 281 5.31 13.26 16.67
N LYS A 282 4.16 13.79 17.05
CA LYS A 282 3.83 14.09 18.46
C LYS A 282 3.68 12.81 19.30
N ASN A 283 3.20 11.75 18.65
CA ASN A 283 2.89 10.47 19.30
C ASN A 283 3.82 9.36 18.78
N LYS A 284 5.10 9.66 18.68
CA LYS A 284 6.13 8.76 18.12
C LYS A 284 6.15 7.37 18.79
N GLU A 285 6.11 7.31 20.12
CA GLU A 285 6.15 6.06 20.87
C GLU A 285 4.91 5.19 20.60
N GLU A 286 3.73 5.80 20.49
CA GLU A 286 2.51 5.11 20.11
C GLU A 286 2.57 4.66 18.64
N GLY A 287 3.24 5.43 17.79
CA GLY A 287 3.54 5.05 16.41
C GLY A 287 4.40 3.78 16.33
N PHE A 288 5.43 3.64 17.16
CA PHE A 288 6.24 2.42 17.23
C PHE A 288 5.43 1.21 17.73
N LYS A 289 4.56 1.39 18.72
CA LYS A 289 3.65 0.33 19.18
C LYS A 289 2.69 -0.09 18.07
N TYR A 290 2.13 0.86 17.30
CA TYR A 290 1.28 0.58 16.16
C TYR A 290 2.01 -0.26 15.10
N ILE A 291 3.23 0.13 14.73
CA ILE A 291 4.05 -0.62 13.78
C ILE A 291 4.32 -2.03 14.30
N ASN A 292 4.71 -2.16 15.57
CA ASN A 292 4.97 -3.46 16.18
C ASN A 292 3.74 -4.38 16.18
N PHE A 293 2.56 -3.83 16.45
CA PHE A 293 1.28 -4.55 16.34
C PHE A 293 0.99 -4.93 14.87
N ARG A 294 1.17 -4.00 13.93
CA ARG A 294 0.87 -4.18 12.51
C ARG A 294 1.68 -5.33 11.88
N ILE A 295 2.89 -5.59 12.37
CA ILE A 295 3.78 -6.67 11.92
C ILE A 295 3.81 -7.87 12.86
N SER A 296 2.93 -7.94 13.87
CA SER A 296 2.79 -9.11 14.74
C SER A 296 2.23 -10.30 13.96
N ALA A 297 2.59 -11.52 14.37
CA ALA A 297 2.07 -12.73 13.73
C ALA A 297 0.54 -12.81 13.80
N GLU A 298 -0.06 -12.43 14.94
CA GLU A 298 -1.50 -12.42 15.16
C GLU A 298 -2.23 -11.47 14.20
N ASN A 299 -1.79 -10.21 14.10
CA ASN A 299 -2.41 -9.25 13.20
C ASN A 299 -2.25 -9.68 11.74
N GLN A 300 -1.07 -10.16 11.34
CA GLN A 300 -0.83 -10.59 9.97
C GLN A 300 -1.65 -11.83 9.59
N ALA A 301 -1.80 -12.81 10.48
CA ALA A 301 -2.67 -13.97 10.24
C ALA A 301 -4.13 -13.56 10.00
N THR A 302 -4.62 -12.55 10.72
CA THR A 302 -5.95 -11.99 10.51
C THR A 302 -6.07 -11.33 9.13
N LYS A 303 -5.03 -10.59 8.68
CA LYS A 303 -5.03 -9.87 7.39
C LYS A 303 -5.00 -10.80 6.18
N VAL A 304 -4.35 -11.95 6.28
CA VAL A 304 -4.40 -12.98 5.23
C VAL A 304 -5.85 -13.28 4.84
N LYS A 305 -6.71 -13.50 5.83
CA LYS A 305 -8.11 -13.89 5.61
C LYS A 305 -8.98 -12.73 5.14
N SER A 306 -8.81 -11.57 5.74
CA SER A 306 -9.73 -10.44 5.55
C SER A 306 -9.33 -9.53 4.38
N LEU A 307 -8.05 -9.30 4.14
CA LEU A 307 -7.55 -8.38 3.12
C LEU A 307 -6.78 -9.06 1.99
N ASN A 308 -6.55 -10.38 2.04
CA ASN A 308 -5.66 -11.07 1.10
C ASN A 308 -4.23 -10.48 1.10
N GLU A 309 -3.77 -10.01 2.27
CA GLU A 309 -2.41 -9.51 2.46
C GLU A 309 -1.46 -10.67 2.75
N ALA A 310 -0.48 -10.91 1.89
CA ALA A 310 0.55 -11.89 2.15
C ALA A 310 1.46 -11.44 3.31
N PRO A 311 1.68 -12.29 4.33
CA PRO A 311 2.41 -11.92 5.53
C PRO A 311 3.92 -11.83 5.26
N VAL A 312 4.58 -10.97 6.05
CA VAL A 312 6.05 -10.84 6.07
C VAL A 312 6.65 -11.26 7.42
N ASN A 313 5.81 -11.65 8.39
CA ASN A 313 6.26 -12.25 9.64
C ASN A 313 6.44 -13.76 9.43
N LYS A 314 7.65 -14.29 9.68
CA LYS A 314 8.02 -15.69 9.45
C LYS A 314 7.25 -16.71 10.31
N ASP A 315 6.63 -16.24 11.41
CA ASP A 315 5.87 -17.09 12.32
C ASP A 315 4.43 -17.34 11.82
N VAL A 316 3.99 -16.63 10.77
CA VAL A 316 2.68 -16.86 10.15
C VAL A 316 2.77 -18.00 9.15
N GLN A 317 2.04 -19.08 9.43
CA GLN A 317 1.95 -20.24 8.55
C GLN A 317 0.60 -20.27 7.84
N LEU A 318 0.64 -20.43 6.52
CA LEU A 318 -0.56 -20.50 5.67
C LEU A 318 -0.74 -21.91 5.12
N SER A 319 -2.00 -22.33 5.06
CA SER A 319 -2.39 -23.49 4.27
C SER A 319 -2.23 -23.23 2.77
N VAL A 320 -2.26 -24.29 1.97
CA VAL A 320 -2.23 -24.18 0.51
C VAL A 320 -3.36 -23.30 -0.01
N ASP A 321 -4.58 -23.50 0.53
CA ASP A 321 -5.76 -22.73 0.10
C ASP A 321 -5.66 -21.23 0.46
N GLU A 322 -5.12 -20.91 1.65
CA GLU A 322 -4.92 -19.52 2.07
C GLU A 322 -3.84 -18.83 1.25
N SER A 323 -2.77 -19.55 0.91
CA SER A 323 -1.65 -19.00 0.13
C SER A 323 -1.90 -18.94 -1.37
N ASN A 324 -2.97 -19.56 -1.84
CA ASN A 324 -3.34 -19.54 -3.24
C ASN A 324 -3.57 -18.10 -3.72
N SER A 325 -2.91 -17.71 -4.79
CA SER A 325 -2.89 -16.33 -5.31
C SER A 325 -2.16 -15.30 -4.44
N MET A 326 -1.26 -15.72 -3.55
CA MET A 326 -0.45 -14.82 -2.72
C MET A 326 1.04 -14.98 -3.00
N THR A 327 1.79 -13.92 -2.73
CA THR A 327 3.26 -13.96 -2.69
C THR A 327 3.71 -14.58 -1.37
N TYR A 328 3.66 -15.92 -1.29
CA TYR A 328 4.00 -16.69 -0.10
C TYR A 328 4.76 -17.98 -0.48
N GLY A 329 5.52 -18.56 0.45
CA GLY A 329 6.23 -19.82 0.25
C GLY A 329 7.17 -19.78 -0.96
N GLU A 330 7.01 -20.70 -1.90
CA GLU A 330 7.87 -20.81 -3.09
C GLU A 330 7.75 -19.60 -4.03
N VAL A 331 6.57 -18.93 -4.08
CA VAL A 331 6.41 -17.68 -4.84
C VAL A 331 7.28 -16.57 -4.24
N ALA A 332 7.23 -16.41 -2.91
CA ALA A 332 8.04 -15.40 -2.24
C ALA A 332 9.56 -15.64 -2.40
N LYS A 333 10.01 -16.91 -2.39
CA LYS A 333 11.42 -17.25 -2.58
C LYS A 333 11.97 -16.88 -3.97
N ARG A 334 11.12 -16.91 -5.01
CA ARG A 334 11.54 -16.53 -6.37
C ARG A 334 11.12 -15.12 -6.78
N ALA A 335 10.52 -14.37 -5.86
CA ALA A 335 10.19 -12.97 -6.06
C ALA A 335 11.44 -12.10 -5.90
N LYS A 336 11.82 -11.41 -6.97
CA LYS A 336 12.95 -10.47 -7.00
C LYS A 336 12.49 -9.14 -6.43
N THR A 337 13.38 -8.46 -5.70
CA THR A 337 13.21 -7.06 -5.31
C THR A 337 13.61 -6.14 -6.47
N VAL A 338 13.13 -4.91 -6.45
CA VAL A 338 13.53 -3.86 -7.39
C VAL A 338 14.21 -2.71 -6.64
N ASP A 339 15.13 -2.04 -7.30
CA ASP A 339 15.74 -0.81 -6.79
C ASP A 339 14.76 0.37 -6.97
N PHE A 340 13.94 0.62 -5.95
CA PHE A 340 12.99 1.72 -5.98
C PHE A 340 13.64 3.10 -5.96
N LYS A 341 14.89 3.22 -5.49
CA LYS A 341 15.62 4.48 -5.63
C LYS A 341 15.91 4.77 -7.10
N LEU A 342 16.46 3.80 -7.82
CA LEU A 342 16.69 3.91 -9.26
C LEU A 342 15.38 4.22 -10.02
N ILE A 343 14.29 3.52 -9.67
CA ILE A 343 12.97 3.73 -10.28
C ILE A 343 12.52 5.17 -10.05
N ASN A 344 12.53 5.64 -8.81
CA ASN A 344 12.10 6.99 -8.45
C ASN A 344 12.92 8.09 -9.16
N ASP A 345 14.25 7.89 -9.25
CA ASP A 345 15.15 8.83 -9.91
C ASP A 345 14.89 8.95 -11.43
N ASN A 346 14.38 7.87 -12.05
CA ASN A 346 14.14 7.83 -13.51
C ASN A 346 12.65 7.91 -13.89
N LEU A 347 11.73 7.85 -12.94
CA LEU A 347 10.29 7.65 -13.18
C LEU A 347 9.71 8.70 -14.14
N LYS A 348 10.07 9.98 -14.00
CA LYS A 348 9.59 11.04 -14.88
C LYS A 348 9.94 10.78 -16.34
N THR A 349 11.20 10.46 -16.61
CA THR A 349 11.68 10.14 -17.96
C THR A 349 11.02 8.86 -18.49
N TRP A 350 10.82 7.88 -17.63
CA TRP A 350 10.17 6.61 -18.00
C TRP A 350 8.68 6.78 -18.30
N ILE A 351 7.96 7.66 -17.59
CA ILE A 351 6.58 8.02 -17.93
C ILE A 351 6.50 8.59 -19.35
N ASP A 352 7.42 9.49 -19.72
CA ASP A 352 7.45 10.09 -21.07
C ASP A 352 7.71 9.03 -22.15
N GLN A 353 8.64 8.10 -21.90
CA GLN A 353 8.94 6.98 -22.81
C GLN A 353 7.77 6.00 -22.93
N TRP A 354 7.17 5.65 -21.81
CA TRP A 354 5.98 4.79 -21.73
C TRP A 354 4.83 5.36 -22.57
N ASN A 355 4.50 6.60 -22.34
CA ASN A 355 3.45 7.30 -23.08
C ASN A 355 3.74 7.39 -24.56
N LYS A 356 5.00 7.66 -24.95
CA LYS A 356 5.42 7.69 -26.35
C LYS A 356 5.25 6.34 -27.03
N ILE A 357 5.46 5.21 -26.34
CA ILE A 357 5.31 3.87 -26.91
C ILE A 357 3.83 3.48 -26.98
N LEU A 358 3.07 3.67 -25.91
CA LEU A 358 1.73 3.10 -25.79
C LEU A 358 0.62 3.97 -26.40
N ASN A 359 0.81 5.28 -26.49
CA ASN A 359 -0.20 6.23 -26.97
C ASN A 359 0.03 6.67 -28.44
N GLN A 360 0.92 6.00 -29.17
CA GLN A 360 1.14 6.25 -30.61
C GLN A 360 0.25 5.39 -31.50
#